data_265317c65cffeb8552be2e3e95956144
#
_entry.id   265317c65cffeb8552be2e3e95956144
#
_cell.length_a   1.000
_cell.length_b   1.000
_cell.length_c   1.000
_cell.angle_alpha   90.00
_cell.angle_beta   90.00
_cell.angle_gamma   90.00
#
_symmetry.space_group_name_H-M   'P 1'
#
loop_
_entity.id
_entity.type
_entity.pdbx_description
1 polymer ?
#
loop_
_entity_poly.entity_id
_entity_poly.type
_entity_poly.pdbx_seq_one_letter_code
_entity_poly.pdbx_strand_id
1 'polypeptide(L)' 'MRYTVVLEQEADGGYVVSVPALPGCVSQGDARVGALTNIREAIELYVEDCRDAGDPIPTEAGKEFVEIEAV' A
#
# COMPACT_ATOMS: atom_id res chain seq x y z
N MET A 1 -7.64 -11.15 1.24
CA MET A 1 -6.46 -10.60 1.93
C MET A 1 -6.68 -9.15 2.29
N ARG A 2 -6.11 -8.72 3.39
CA ARG A 2 -6.19 -7.34 3.85
C ARG A 2 -4.82 -6.73 3.97
N TYR A 3 -4.68 -5.51 3.51
CA TYR A 3 -3.44 -4.74 3.64
C TYR A 3 -3.74 -3.33 4.12
N THR A 4 -2.92 -2.87 5.06
CA THR A 4 -2.93 -1.48 5.50
C THR A 4 -2.20 -0.64 4.47
N VAL A 5 -2.74 0.52 4.15
CA VAL A 5 -2.10 1.48 3.26
C VAL A 5 -1.86 2.80 3.97
N VAL A 6 -0.85 3.52 3.53
CA VAL A 6 -0.54 4.88 4.01
C VAL A 6 -0.84 5.86 2.89
N LEU A 7 -1.70 6.82 3.15
CA LEU A 7 -2.03 7.91 2.24
C LEU A 7 -1.33 9.18 2.68
N GLU A 8 -0.68 9.84 1.74
CA GLU A 8 -0.09 11.15 1.95
C GLU A 8 -0.67 12.12 0.93
N GLN A 9 -1.20 13.24 1.40
CA GLN A 9 -1.64 14.30 0.49
C GLN A 9 -0.45 15.18 0.14
N GLU A 10 -0.25 15.41 -1.15
CA GLU A 10 0.80 16.26 -1.65
C GLU A 10 0.38 17.73 -1.64
N ALA A 11 1.35 18.64 -1.73
CA ALA A 11 1.10 20.07 -1.69
C ALA A 11 0.18 20.56 -2.83
N ASP A 12 0.18 19.87 -3.96
CA ASP A 12 -0.71 20.17 -5.10
C ASP A 12 -2.13 19.62 -4.96
N GLY A 13 -2.41 18.91 -3.86
CA GLY A 13 -3.71 18.31 -3.60
C GLY A 13 -3.85 16.85 -4.01
N GLY A 14 -2.89 16.31 -4.76
CA GLY A 14 -2.86 14.90 -5.13
C GLY A 14 -2.50 14.00 -3.94
N TYR A 15 -2.60 12.69 -4.14
CA TYR A 15 -2.32 11.69 -3.11
C TYR A 15 -1.31 10.68 -3.60
N VAL A 16 -0.39 10.32 -2.72
CA VAL A 16 0.49 9.16 -2.88
C VAL A 16 0.07 8.12 -1.84
N VAL A 17 0.07 6.87 -2.23
CA VAL A 17 -0.34 5.78 -1.36
C VAL A 17 0.67 4.64 -1.45
N SER A 18 0.97 4.03 -0.31
CA SER A 18 1.91 2.93 -0.21
C SER A 18 1.37 1.82 0.68
N VAL A 19 1.94 0.62 0.51
CA VAL A 19 1.58 -0.56 1.29
C VAL A 19 2.80 -1.00 2.08
N PRO A 20 2.87 -0.72 3.39
CA PRO A 20 4.05 -1.07 4.20
C PRO A 20 4.42 -2.55 4.14
N ALA A 21 3.44 -3.45 4.08
CA ALA A 21 3.69 -4.89 4.04
C ALA A 21 4.20 -5.40 2.70
N LEU A 22 4.04 -4.62 1.63
CA LEU A 22 4.46 -4.98 0.26
C LEU A 22 5.52 -3.99 -0.21
N PRO A 23 6.81 -4.30 -0.02
CA PRO A 23 7.88 -3.38 -0.40
C PRO A 23 7.82 -2.96 -1.86
N GLY A 24 7.88 -1.66 -2.12
CA GLY A 24 7.82 -1.11 -3.47
C GLY A 24 6.42 -0.97 -4.05
N CYS A 25 5.38 -1.40 -3.33
CA CYS A 25 4.00 -1.26 -3.79
C CYS A 25 3.48 0.13 -3.45
N VAL A 26 3.51 1.02 -4.45
CA VAL A 26 3.08 2.41 -4.31
C VAL A 26 2.21 2.79 -5.49
N SER A 27 1.34 3.76 -5.29
CA SER A 27 0.54 4.33 -6.36
C SER A 27 0.19 5.78 -6.03
N GLN A 28 -0.59 6.41 -6.89
CA GLN A 28 -0.98 7.80 -6.73
C GLN A 28 -2.32 8.06 -7.39
N GLY A 29 -2.92 9.20 -7.07
CA GLY A 29 -4.16 9.65 -7.69
C GLY A 29 -4.40 11.12 -7.39
N ASP A 30 -5.20 11.78 -8.22
CA ASP A 30 -5.52 13.20 -8.04
C ASP A 30 -6.45 13.42 -6.85
N ALA A 31 -7.25 12.41 -6.51
CA ALA A 31 -8.16 12.44 -5.38
C ALA A 31 -7.95 11.18 -4.53
N ARG A 32 -8.40 11.24 -3.28
CA ARG A 32 -8.28 10.13 -2.34
C ARG A 32 -8.87 8.84 -2.89
N VAL A 33 -10.08 8.90 -3.44
CA VAL A 33 -10.76 7.71 -3.97
C VAL A 33 -9.99 7.10 -5.14
N GLY A 34 -9.42 7.92 -6.01
CA GLY A 34 -8.61 7.46 -7.13
C GLY A 34 -7.32 6.78 -6.68
N ALA A 35 -6.64 7.36 -5.68
CA ALA A 35 -5.44 6.76 -5.11
C ALA A 35 -5.73 5.38 -4.48
N LEU A 36 -6.85 5.26 -3.76
CA LEU A 36 -7.26 4.00 -3.14
C LEU A 36 -7.61 2.94 -4.18
N THR A 37 -8.29 3.32 -5.26
CA THR A 37 -8.58 2.42 -6.38
C THR A 37 -7.29 1.94 -7.03
N ASN A 38 -6.35 2.86 -7.27
CA ASN A 38 -5.09 2.54 -7.91
C ASN A 38 -4.20 1.64 -7.06
N ILE A 39 -4.15 1.87 -5.75
CA ILE A 39 -3.34 1.01 -4.88
C ILE A 39 -3.93 -0.39 -4.76
N ARG A 40 -5.25 -0.52 -4.82
CA ARG A 40 -5.90 -1.82 -4.84
C ARG A 40 -5.45 -2.64 -6.04
N GLU A 41 -5.44 -2.03 -7.22
CA GLU A 41 -4.95 -2.68 -8.44
C GLU A 41 -3.48 -3.05 -8.34
N ALA A 42 -2.67 -2.16 -7.76
CA ALA A 42 -1.24 -2.43 -7.56
C ALA A 42 -1.01 -3.60 -6.61
N ILE A 43 -1.80 -3.71 -5.54
CA ILE A 43 -1.77 -4.86 -4.61
C ILE A 43 -2.11 -6.15 -5.34
N GLU A 44 -3.18 -6.14 -6.14
CA GLU A 44 -3.61 -7.32 -6.89
C GLU A 44 -2.52 -7.81 -7.83
N LEU A 45 -1.87 -6.90 -8.55
CA LEU A 45 -0.75 -7.23 -9.44
C LEU A 45 0.45 -7.76 -8.67
N TYR A 46 0.78 -7.14 -7.54
CA TYR A 46 1.90 -7.59 -6.70
C TYR A 46 1.69 -9.02 -6.22
N VAL A 47 0.50 -9.32 -5.71
CA VAL A 47 0.14 -10.66 -5.24
C VAL A 47 0.17 -11.68 -6.38
N GLU A 48 -0.35 -11.30 -7.55
CA GLU A 48 -0.35 -12.14 -8.73
C GLU A 48 1.08 -12.46 -9.18
N ASP A 49 1.95 -11.46 -9.21
CA ASP A 49 3.36 -11.63 -9.57
C ASP A 49 4.09 -12.58 -8.59
N CYS A 50 3.81 -12.46 -7.30
CA CYS A 50 4.35 -13.38 -6.30
C CYS A 50 3.92 -14.83 -6.58
N ARG A 51 2.64 -15.03 -6.87
CA ARG A 51 2.10 -16.36 -7.19
C ARG A 51 2.74 -16.95 -8.42
N ASP A 52 2.86 -16.16 -9.48
CA ASP A 52 3.44 -16.59 -10.74
C ASP A 52 4.92 -16.96 -10.60
N ALA A 53 5.65 -16.24 -9.77
CA ALA A 53 7.05 -16.50 -9.48
C ALA A 53 7.27 -17.63 -8.45
N GLY A 54 6.21 -18.08 -7.78
CA GLY A 54 6.32 -19.04 -6.69
C GLY A 54 6.91 -18.45 -5.42
N ASP A 55 6.92 -17.12 -5.29
CA ASP A 55 7.44 -16.43 -4.11
C ASP A 55 6.39 -16.39 -2.99
N PRO A 56 6.84 -16.35 -1.73
CA PRO A 56 5.93 -16.12 -0.62
C PRO A 56 5.25 -14.76 -0.77
N ILE A 57 3.94 -14.71 -0.51
CA ILE A 57 3.19 -13.47 -0.52
C ILE A 57 3.32 -12.82 0.85
N PRO A 58 3.94 -11.61 0.96
CA PRO A 58 4.02 -10.92 2.25
C PRO A 58 2.63 -10.63 2.80
N THR A 59 2.47 -10.75 4.11
CA THR A 59 1.22 -10.45 4.81
C THR A 59 1.50 -9.56 6.01
N GLU A 60 0.44 -9.06 6.64
CA GLU A 60 0.53 -8.31 7.89
C GLU A 60 0.55 -9.20 9.13
N ALA A 61 0.46 -10.51 8.96
CA ALA A 61 0.50 -11.44 10.07
C ALA A 61 1.79 -11.29 10.89
N GLY A 62 1.66 -11.06 12.19
CA GLY A 62 2.80 -10.83 13.07
C GLY A 62 3.37 -9.42 13.02
N LYS A 63 2.75 -8.50 12.28
CA LYS A 63 3.15 -7.08 12.22
C LYS A 63 2.17 -6.24 13.00
N GLU A 64 2.69 -5.24 13.70
CA GLU A 64 1.90 -4.22 14.37
C GLU A 64 2.25 -2.85 13.79
N PHE A 65 1.23 -2.01 13.62
CA PHE A 65 1.41 -0.62 13.23
C PHE A 65 1.12 0.22 14.47
N VAL A 66 2.18 0.74 15.09
CA VAL A 66 2.10 1.41 16.38
C VAL A 66 2.43 2.88 16.23
N GLU A 67 1.57 3.73 16.76
CA GLU A 67 1.83 5.16 16.83
C GLU A 67 2.60 5.46 18.12
N ILE A 68 3.68 6.21 17.98
CA ILE A 68 4.50 6.66 19.12
C ILE A 68 4.40 8.17 19.19
N GLU A 69 3.98 8.68 20.33
CA GLU A 69 3.99 10.11 20.57
C GLU A 69 5.43 10.54 20.85
N ALA A 70 5.94 11.48 20.04
CA ALA A 70 7.27 12.02 20.18
C ALA A 70 7.20 13.49 20.60
N VAL A 71 8.18 13.94 21.37
CA VAL A 71 8.27 15.33 21.81
C VAL A 71 8.77 16.25 20.72
#